data_18c865ca18b2292b6c0bb966047a283a
#
_entry.id   18c865ca18b2292b6c0bb966047a283a
#
_cell.length_a   1.000
_cell.length_b   1.000
_cell.length_c   1.000
_cell.angle_alpha   90.00
_cell.angle_beta   90.00
_cell.angle_gamma   90.00
#
_symmetry.space_group_name_H-M   'P 1'
#
loop_
_entity.id
_entity.type
_entity.pdbx_description
1 polymer ?
#
loop_
_entity_poly.entity_id
_entity_poly.type
_entity_poly.pdbx_seq_one_letter_code
_entity_poly.pdbx_strand_id
1 'polypeptide(L)'
;ASGLTRPHSLAFNNGYLYIATNPAILRVKYANGKVDGKPEKIIDLPISTTPHFTRSIGFDKNGKLYVSIGSSCNSCEEEDARRTTIMQYNADGTDGKPFAKGLRNAIGFDWDPSTGAMWSTDMGQDKLGEEMPCDEINRIQAGKHYGFPYFICNNVANPDLKDAKGKMDVKDTVPPAFELPAHSSPIGLTFYKGKNFPAAYRNAMFVAIHGSSPTARKEKIGYNVIRVIIKNGKPAGTEVFVSGWLKDGAVLGRPAGLITGADGALYISDDSKGFVYKVSYSR
;
A
#
# COMPACT_ATOMS: atom_id res chain seq x y z
N ALA A 1 -5.11 -22.10 7.40
CA ALA A 1 -3.66 -22.30 7.56
C ALA A 1 -3.25 -21.80 8.94
N SER A 2 -2.35 -22.48 9.60
CA SER A 2 -1.77 -22.12 10.90
C SER A 2 -0.24 -22.10 10.79
N GLY A 3 0.46 -21.51 11.78
CA GLY A 3 1.92 -21.44 11.81
C GLY A 3 2.53 -20.46 10.81
N LEU A 4 1.77 -19.48 10.33
CA LEU A 4 2.25 -18.47 9.40
C LEU A 4 3.01 -17.35 10.14
N THR A 5 4.15 -16.94 9.60
CA THR A 5 4.96 -15.86 10.17
C THR A 5 4.48 -14.50 9.65
N ARG A 6 3.80 -13.74 10.50
CA ARG A 6 3.27 -12.40 10.18
C ARG A 6 2.55 -12.34 8.82
N PRO A 7 1.45 -13.09 8.63
CA PRO A 7 0.65 -13.00 7.41
C PRO A 7 0.06 -11.59 7.32
N HIS A 8 0.10 -10.99 6.12
CA HIS A 8 -0.34 -9.62 5.94
C HIS A 8 -1.38 -9.45 4.84
N SER A 9 -1.14 -10.00 3.64
CA SER A 9 -2.00 -9.78 2.48
C SER A 9 -2.45 -11.10 1.86
N LEU A 10 -3.64 -11.09 1.31
CA LEU A 10 -4.27 -12.21 0.63
C LEU A 10 -4.68 -11.81 -0.77
N ALA A 11 -4.54 -12.72 -1.73
CA ALA A 11 -5.07 -12.56 -3.08
C ALA A 11 -5.57 -13.89 -3.63
N PHE A 12 -6.59 -13.84 -4.48
CA PHE A 12 -7.09 -15.01 -5.20
C PHE A 12 -6.71 -14.91 -6.67
N ASN A 13 -6.22 -16.01 -7.24
CA ASN A 13 -5.97 -16.09 -8.67
C ASN A 13 -6.03 -17.54 -9.14
N ASN A 14 -6.77 -17.82 -10.22
CA ASN A 14 -6.83 -19.11 -10.90
C ASN A 14 -6.97 -20.33 -9.98
N GLY A 15 -7.90 -20.29 -9.01
CA GLY A 15 -8.18 -21.40 -8.11
C GLY A 15 -7.17 -21.56 -6.97
N TYR A 16 -6.34 -20.55 -6.72
CA TYR A 16 -5.42 -20.49 -5.59
C TYR A 16 -5.70 -19.29 -4.69
N LEU A 17 -5.52 -19.49 -3.40
CA LEU A 17 -5.34 -18.44 -2.39
C LEU A 17 -3.84 -18.22 -2.21
N TYR A 18 -3.41 -16.99 -2.44
CA TYR A 18 -2.04 -16.52 -2.17
C TYR A 18 -2.00 -15.83 -0.83
N ILE A 19 -0.94 -16.08 -0.07
CA ILE A 19 -0.74 -15.56 1.27
C ILE A 19 0.64 -14.93 1.34
N ALA A 20 0.69 -13.63 1.54
CA ALA A 20 1.93 -12.92 1.79
C ALA A 20 2.30 -13.01 3.27
N THR A 21 3.50 -13.45 3.56
CA THR A 21 4.09 -13.48 4.90
C THR A 21 5.38 -12.67 4.90
N ASN A 22 5.95 -12.38 6.07
CA ASN A 22 7.21 -11.64 6.12
C ASN A 22 8.32 -12.33 5.30
N PRO A 23 8.61 -13.65 5.48
CA PRO A 23 9.71 -14.29 4.77
C PRO A 23 9.34 -14.81 3.36
N ALA A 24 8.06 -14.88 2.98
CA ALA A 24 7.69 -15.62 1.78
C ALA A 24 6.30 -15.29 1.22
N ILE A 25 6.11 -15.60 -0.05
CA ILE A 25 4.78 -15.77 -0.63
C ILE A 25 4.46 -17.26 -0.69
N LEU A 26 3.30 -17.59 -0.17
CA LEU A 26 2.75 -18.94 -0.18
C LEU A 26 1.51 -18.95 -1.07
N ARG A 27 1.18 -20.11 -1.63
CA ARG A 27 -0.13 -20.34 -2.26
C ARG A 27 -0.70 -21.70 -1.85
N VAL A 28 -2.00 -21.82 -1.91
CA VAL A 28 -2.71 -23.07 -1.64
C VAL A 28 -3.93 -23.15 -2.55
N LYS A 29 -4.29 -24.34 -2.99
CA LYS A 29 -5.51 -24.54 -3.77
C LYS A 29 -6.74 -24.06 -2.99
N TYR A 30 -7.64 -23.37 -3.67
CA TYR A 30 -8.87 -22.84 -3.10
C TYR A 30 -10.03 -23.06 -4.06
N ALA A 31 -10.98 -23.86 -3.65
CA ALA A 31 -12.17 -24.14 -4.43
C ALA A 31 -13.39 -24.30 -3.52
N ASN A 32 -14.57 -23.91 -4.01
CA ASN A 32 -15.84 -24.05 -3.28
C ASN A 32 -15.83 -23.47 -1.85
N GLY A 33 -15.16 -22.33 -1.66
CA GLY A 33 -15.06 -21.68 -0.35
C GLY A 33 -14.09 -22.33 0.63
N LYS A 34 -13.28 -23.30 0.21
CA LYS A 34 -12.39 -24.08 1.07
C LYS A 34 -10.96 -24.13 0.53
N VAL A 35 -10.03 -24.16 1.46
CA VAL A 35 -8.62 -24.46 1.20
C VAL A 35 -8.46 -25.96 1.04
N ASP A 36 -7.75 -26.39 -0.01
CA ASP A 36 -7.42 -27.80 -0.27
C ASP A 36 -5.90 -28.00 -0.20
N GLY A 37 -5.49 -28.80 0.79
CA GLY A 37 -4.08 -29.12 1.05
C GLY A 37 -3.36 -28.12 1.96
N LYS A 38 -2.03 -28.16 1.93
CA LYS A 38 -1.13 -27.29 2.68
C LYS A 38 -0.59 -26.18 1.78
N PRO A 39 -0.37 -24.95 2.31
CA PRO A 39 0.29 -23.91 1.55
C PRO A 39 1.70 -24.33 1.12
N GLU A 40 2.02 -24.11 -0.15
CA GLU A 40 3.37 -24.25 -0.71
C GLU A 40 4.04 -22.87 -0.81
N LYS A 41 5.34 -22.81 -0.50
CA LYS A 41 6.14 -21.61 -0.70
C LYS A 41 6.54 -21.49 -2.16
N ILE A 42 6.26 -20.32 -2.77
CA ILE A 42 6.57 -20.04 -4.18
C ILE A 42 7.62 -18.94 -4.36
N ILE A 43 7.80 -18.05 -3.36
CA ILE A 43 8.80 -16.97 -3.41
C ILE A 43 9.43 -16.83 -2.01
N ASP A 44 10.76 -16.77 -1.94
CA ASP A 44 11.49 -16.31 -0.76
C ASP A 44 11.64 -14.79 -0.81
N LEU A 45 11.34 -14.11 0.30
CA LEU A 45 11.42 -12.66 0.43
C LEU A 45 12.47 -12.25 1.46
N PRO A 46 13.04 -11.04 1.33
CA PRO A 46 13.97 -10.52 2.35
C PRO A 46 13.24 -10.39 3.68
N ILE A 47 13.75 -11.05 4.72
CA ILE A 47 13.16 -11.00 6.06
C ILE A 47 13.33 -9.58 6.62
N SER A 48 12.23 -8.98 7.10
CA SER A 48 12.26 -7.71 7.78
C SER A 48 12.13 -7.90 9.29
N THR A 49 13.10 -7.42 10.02
CA THR A 49 13.08 -7.31 11.49
C THR A 49 12.64 -5.92 11.95
N THR A 50 12.53 -4.98 11.01
CA THR A 50 12.08 -3.59 11.20
C THR A 50 10.55 -3.47 11.07
N PRO A 51 9.98 -2.28 11.35
CA PRO A 51 8.55 -2.03 11.17
C PRO A 51 8.01 -2.30 9.75
N HIS A 52 8.85 -2.25 8.69
CA HIS A 52 8.42 -2.51 7.31
C HIS A 52 8.40 -4.01 6.98
N PHE A 53 7.71 -4.79 7.78
CA PHE A 53 7.56 -6.24 7.60
C PHE A 53 6.38 -6.62 6.70
N THR A 54 5.51 -5.69 6.37
CA THR A 54 4.33 -5.94 5.54
C THR A 54 4.72 -6.32 4.11
N ARG A 55 3.92 -7.18 3.51
CA ARG A 55 4.06 -7.65 2.13
C ARG A 55 2.68 -7.63 1.50
N SER A 56 2.39 -6.63 0.70
CA SER A 56 1.13 -6.59 -0.04
C SER A 56 1.28 -7.30 -1.36
N ILE A 57 0.24 -8.01 -1.76
CA ILE A 57 0.19 -8.75 -3.02
C ILE A 57 -1.09 -8.44 -3.80
N GLY A 58 -0.99 -8.53 -5.11
CA GLY A 58 -2.13 -8.39 -6.01
C GLY A 58 -1.80 -8.93 -7.39
N PHE A 59 -2.82 -9.14 -8.19
CA PHE A 59 -2.69 -9.62 -9.57
C PHE A 59 -3.22 -8.57 -10.54
N ASP A 60 -2.48 -8.36 -11.64
CA ASP A 60 -3.01 -7.61 -12.77
C ASP A 60 -3.98 -8.47 -13.61
N LYS A 61 -4.61 -7.83 -14.59
CA LYS A 61 -5.54 -8.51 -15.52
C LYS A 61 -4.92 -9.64 -16.36
N ASN A 62 -3.59 -9.68 -16.45
CA ASN A 62 -2.85 -10.70 -17.17
C ASN A 62 -2.39 -11.85 -16.28
N GLY A 63 -2.75 -11.83 -14.99
CA GLY A 63 -2.40 -12.84 -14.00
C GLY A 63 -0.95 -12.74 -13.51
N LYS A 64 -0.25 -11.63 -13.71
CA LYS A 64 1.05 -11.37 -13.09
C LYS A 64 0.88 -11.01 -11.63
N LEU A 65 1.71 -11.60 -10.78
CA LEU A 65 1.75 -11.33 -9.34
C LEU A 65 2.64 -10.14 -9.05
N TYR A 66 2.15 -9.20 -8.27
CA TYR A 66 2.92 -8.06 -7.76
C TYR A 66 3.08 -8.17 -6.26
N VAL A 67 4.28 -7.82 -5.77
CA VAL A 67 4.64 -7.90 -4.35
C VAL A 67 5.34 -6.61 -3.94
N SER A 68 4.81 -5.87 -2.98
CA SER A 68 5.50 -4.71 -2.41
C SER A 68 6.44 -5.14 -1.30
N ILE A 69 7.66 -4.56 -1.27
CA ILE A 69 8.70 -4.87 -0.30
C ILE A 69 9.30 -3.56 0.19
N GLY A 70 9.00 -3.18 1.43
CA GLY A 70 9.49 -1.95 2.04
C GLY A 70 10.98 -2.00 2.39
N SER A 71 11.51 -0.83 2.77
CA SER A 71 12.90 -0.63 3.18
C SER A 71 13.28 -1.41 4.44
N SER A 72 14.56 -1.68 4.63
CA SER A 72 15.10 -2.29 5.85
C SER A 72 15.34 -1.27 6.97
N CYS A 73 15.23 0.01 6.67
CA CYS A 73 15.61 1.11 7.54
C CYS A 73 14.66 2.29 7.44
N ASN A 74 14.89 3.33 8.24
CA ASN A 74 14.17 4.59 8.12
C ASN A 74 14.56 5.35 6.84
N SER A 75 15.88 5.47 6.60
CA SER A 75 16.45 6.14 5.43
C SER A 75 17.85 5.60 5.17
N CYS A 76 18.02 4.75 4.17
CA CYS A 76 19.31 4.18 3.76
C CYS A 76 19.26 3.63 2.34
N GLU A 77 20.41 3.41 1.77
CA GLU A 77 20.57 2.54 0.59
C GLU A 77 20.40 1.08 1.01
N GLU A 78 19.71 0.30 0.19
CA GLU A 78 19.43 -1.10 0.47
C GLU A 78 20.48 -2.04 -0.14
N GLU A 79 20.91 -3.04 0.62
CA GLU A 79 21.78 -4.10 0.11
C GLU A 79 21.02 -5.09 -0.77
N ASP A 80 19.78 -5.42 -0.41
CA ASP A 80 18.92 -6.29 -1.22
C ASP A 80 18.10 -5.47 -2.20
N ALA A 81 18.40 -5.59 -3.48
CA ALA A 81 17.76 -4.83 -4.57
C ALA A 81 16.25 -5.08 -4.73
N ARG A 82 15.69 -6.04 -4.00
CA ARG A 82 14.24 -6.28 -3.98
C ARG A 82 13.51 -5.36 -3.00
N ARG A 83 14.23 -4.73 -2.06
CA ARG A 83 13.65 -3.77 -1.13
C ARG A 83 13.36 -2.43 -1.81
N THR A 84 12.48 -1.67 -1.21
CA THR A 84 12.01 -0.38 -1.75
C THR A 84 11.42 -0.49 -3.16
N THR A 85 10.75 -1.63 -3.42
CA THR A 85 10.22 -1.95 -4.74
C THR A 85 8.79 -2.48 -4.69
N ILE A 86 8.13 -2.40 -5.83
CA ILE A 86 7.07 -3.33 -6.20
C ILE A 86 7.70 -4.31 -7.19
N MET A 87 7.81 -5.58 -6.79
CA MET A 87 8.30 -6.67 -7.63
C MET A 87 7.16 -7.24 -8.47
N GLN A 88 7.48 -7.74 -9.66
CA GLN A 88 6.57 -8.49 -10.53
C GLN A 88 7.08 -9.92 -10.73
N TYR A 89 6.18 -10.89 -10.68
CA TYR A 89 6.45 -12.32 -10.88
C TYR A 89 5.38 -12.96 -11.79
N ASN A 90 5.67 -14.14 -12.29
CA ASN A 90 4.62 -15.04 -12.75
C ASN A 90 3.78 -15.54 -11.55
N ALA A 91 2.57 -16.02 -11.79
CA ALA A 91 1.69 -16.54 -10.73
C ALA A 91 2.29 -17.75 -9.97
N ASP A 92 3.22 -18.46 -10.54
CA ASP A 92 3.95 -19.56 -9.91
C ASP A 92 5.18 -19.12 -9.09
N GLY A 93 5.47 -17.81 -9.05
CA GLY A 93 6.60 -17.24 -8.35
C GLY A 93 7.89 -17.12 -9.18
N THR A 94 7.88 -17.56 -10.42
CA THR A 94 9.04 -17.45 -11.33
C THR A 94 9.17 -16.05 -11.95
N ASP A 95 10.29 -15.78 -12.65
CA ASP A 95 10.56 -14.56 -13.44
C ASP A 95 10.44 -13.26 -12.63
N GLY A 96 10.95 -13.28 -11.39
CA GLY A 96 10.92 -12.14 -10.47
C GLY A 96 11.81 -10.99 -10.92
N LYS A 97 11.21 -9.79 -11.09
CA LYS A 97 11.93 -8.55 -11.42
C LYS A 97 11.31 -7.33 -10.79
N PRO A 98 12.09 -6.28 -10.48
CA PRO A 98 11.54 -5.01 -10.04
C PRO A 98 10.64 -4.40 -11.12
N PHE A 99 9.38 -4.12 -10.75
CA PHE A 99 8.45 -3.39 -11.61
C PHE A 99 8.59 -1.88 -11.42
N ALA A 100 8.72 -1.43 -10.14
CA ALA A 100 8.98 -0.05 -9.76
C ALA A 100 9.94 -0.01 -8.57
N LYS A 101 10.76 1.03 -8.46
CA LYS A 101 11.81 1.20 -7.44
C LYS A 101 11.67 2.52 -6.70
N GLY A 102 12.39 2.67 -5.59
CA GLY A 102 12.44 3.93 -4.86
C GLY A 102 11.14 4.26 -4.13
N LEU A 103 10.43 3.23 -3.69
CA LEU A 103 9.23 3.29 -2.86
C LEU A 103 9.61 2.85 -1.44
N ARG A 104 9.56 3.78 -0.48
CA ARG A 104 10.06 3.49 0.87
C ARG A 104 9.28 2.37 1.57
N ASN A 105 7.97 2.49 1.61
CA ASN A 105 7.08 1.50 2.22
C ASN A 105 5.69 1.57 1.58
N ALA A 106 5.63 1.16 0.32
CA ALA A 106 4.40 1.11 -0.47
C ALA A 106 3.54 -0.07 -0.01
N ILE A 107 2.56 0.17 0.88
CA ILE A 107 1.74 -0.90 1.46
C ILE A 107 0.49 -1.15 0.61
N GLY A 108 -0.30 -0.13 0.33
CA GLY A 108 -1.52 -0.28 -0.46
C GLY A 108 -1.29 -0.07 -1.94
N PHE A 109 -1.76 -0.97 -2.77
CA PHE A 109 -1.82 -0.74 -4.21
C PHE A 109 -3.01 -1.45 -4.86
N ASP A 110 -3.55 -0.87 -5.92
CA ASP A 110 -4.61 -1.44 -6.75
C ASP A 110 -4.56 -0.83 -8.16
N TRP A 111 -5.31 -1.39 -9.07
CA TRP A 111 -5.42 -0.92 -10.46
C TRP A 111 -6.72 -0.17 -10.67
N ASP A 112 -6.62 1.02 -11.25
CA ASP A 112 -7.76 1.79 -11.72
C ASP A 112 -8.54 0.98 -12.78
N PRO A 113 -9.78 0.59 -12.50
CA PRO A 113 -10.57 -0.23 -13.42
C PRO A 113 -10.91 0.47 -14.74
N SER A 114 -10.80 1.81 -14.79
CA SER A 114 -11.08 2.59 -15.98
C SER A 114 -9.90 2.66 -16.94
N THR A 115 -8.68 2.71 -16.41
CA THR A 115 -7.46 2.95 -17.19
C THR A 115 -6.48 1.78 -17.17
N GLY A 116 -6.61 0.87 -16.19
CA GLY A 116 -5.64 -0.19 -15.91
C GLY A 116 -4.35 0.31 -15.27
N ALA A 117 -4.25 1.58 -14.93
CA ALA A 117 -3.08 2.14 -14.26
C ALA A 117 -2.98 1.62 -12.82
N MET A 118 -1.77 1.20 -12.41
CA MET A 118 -1.50 0.86 -11.02
C MET A 118 -1.30 2.14 -10.20
N TRP A 119 -1.83 2.15 -9.00
CA TRP A 119 -1.64 3.20 -8.01
C TRP A 119 -1.19 2.59 -6.69
N SER A 120 -0.37 3.32 -5.95
CA SER A 120 0.12 2.88 -4.64
C SER A 120 0.18 4.04 -3.66
N THR A 121 -0.03 3.73 -2.38
CA THR A 121 0.41 4.59 -1.27
C THR A 121 1.90 4.39 -1.03
N ASP A 122 2.57 5.39 -0.46
CA ASP A 122 3.93 5.24 0.10
C ASP A 122 4.07 6.09 1.35
N MET A 123 4.73 5.54 2.36
CA MET A 123 4.93 6.21 3.66
C MET A 123 6.30 6.85 3.70
N GLY A 124 6.33 8.16 4.00
CA GLY A 124 7.54 8.94 4.21
C GLY A 124 8.38 8.45 5.40
N GLN A 125 9.65 8.88 5.46
CA GLN A 125 10.54 8.57 6.57
C GLN A 125 10.20 9.38 7.83
N ASP A 126 10.64 8.87 8.99
CA ASP A 126 10.52 9.59 10.25
C ASP A 126 11.74 10.48 10.51
N LYS A 127 11.64 11.35 11.52
CA LYS A 127 12.73 12.17 12.10
C LYS A 127 13.13 13.42 11.30
N LEU A 128 12.35 13.85 10.33
CA LEU A 128 12.54 15.13 9.64
C LEU A 128 11.60 16.24 10.15
N GLY A 129 10.93 16.00 11.28
CA GLY A 129 9.95 16.92 11.87
C GLY A 129 8.51 16.45 11.69
N GLU A 130 7.57 17.23 12.21
CA GLU A 130 6.14 16.87 12.22
C GLU A 130 5.47 17.06 10.86
N GLU A 131 5.97 17.98 10.03
CA GLU A 131 5.39 18.33 8.74
C GLU A 131 6.17 17.77 7.55
N MET A 132 7.26 17.01 7.80
CA MET A 132 8.11 16.45 6.76
C MET A 132 8.59 15.03 7.11
N PRO A 133 8.82 14.19 6.07
CA PRO A 133 8.36 14.35 4.70
C PRO A 133 6.88 14.05 4.57
N CYS A 134 6.29 14.40 3.45
CA CYS A 134 4.93 13.99 3.10
C CYS A 134 4.81 12.47 3.01
N ASP A 135 3.60 11.94 3.19
CA ASP A 135 3.21 10.64 2.66
C ASP A 135 2.68 10.81 1.23
N GLU A 136 2.59 9.72 0.48
CA GLU A 136 2.42 9.83 -0.97
C GLU A 136 1.34 8.91 -1.53
N ILE A 137 0.70 9.38 -2.60
CA ILE A 137 -0.05 8.55 -3.54
C ILE A 137 0.67 8.62 -4.88
N ASN A 138 1.12 7.47 -5.37
CA ASN A 138 1.92 7.33 -6.57
C ASN A 138 1.15 6.61 -7.69
N ARG A 139 1.24 7.13 -8.91
CA ARG A 139 0.83 6.41 -10.13
C ARG A 139 2.00 5.58 -10.61
N ILE A 140 1.94 4.27 -10.42
CA ILE A 140 3.06 3.36 -10.64
C ILE A 140 3.23 3.02 -12.12
N GLN A 141 4.46 3.13 -12.61
CA GLN A 141 4.86 2.87 -13.99
C GLN A 141 6.03 1.88 -14.01
N ALA A 142 6.01 0.96 -14.97
CA ALA A 142 7.07 -0.02 -15.14
C ALA A 142 8.44 0.64 -15.37
N GLY A 143 9.47 0.15 -14.68
CA GLY A 143 10.84 0.60 -14.81
C GLY A 143 11.16 1.96 -14.19
N LYS A 144 10.19 2.63 -13.56
CA LYS A 144 10.40 3.95 -12.96
C LYS A 144 10.89 3.87 -11.51
N HIS A 145 11.55 4.94 -11.08
CA HIS A 145 12.04 5.16 -9.73
C HIS A 145 11.31 6.34 -9.07
N TYR A 146 10.88 6.18 -7.82
CA TYR A 146 10.04 7.13 -7.07
C TYR A 146 10.79 7.92 -6.00
N GLY A 147 12.10 7.98 -6.09
CA GLY A 147 12.97 8.90 -5.33
C GLY A 147 13.68 8.29 -4.15
N PHE A 148 13.00 7.49 -3.28
CA PHE A 148 13.62 6.96 -2.07
C PHE A 148 14.84 6.06 -2.39
N PRO A 149 15.98 6.21 -1.66
CA PRO A 149 16.17 7.06 -0.49
C PRO A 149 16.66 8.48 -0.79
N TYR A 150 16.95 8.83 -2.04
CA TYR A 150 17.67 10.06 -2.42
C TYR A 150 16.78 11.31 -2.44
N PHE A 151 15.51 11.13 -2.76
CA PHE A 151 14.51 12.19 -2.84
C PHE A 151 13.27 11.82 -2.04
N ILE A 152 12.60 12.84 -1.52
CA ILE A 152 11.36 12.77 -0.75
C ILE A 152 10.35 13.76 -1.33
N CYS A 153 9.05 13.51 -1.13
CA CYS A 153 7.98 14.38 -1.60
C CYS A 153 8.11 14.75 -3.09
N ASN A 154 7.87 15.98 -3.45
CA ASN A 154 8.03 16.48 -4.81
C ASN A 154 9.53 16.63 -5.21
N ASN A 155 10.26 15.51 -5.13
CA ASN A 155 11.67 15.41 -5.51
C ASN A 155 12.61 16.36 -4.73
N VAL A 156 12.30 16.64 -3.47
CA VAL A 156 13.22 17.36 -2.57
C VAL A 156 14.36 16.40 -2.19
N ALA A 157 15.61 16.87 -2.28
CA ALA A 157 16.76 16.08 -1.88
C ALA A 157 16.65 15.65 -0.39
N ASN A 158 16.88 14.38 -0.12
CA ASN A 158 16.77 13.84 1.23
C ASN A 158 17.93 14.34 2.12
N PRO A 159 17.66 15.09 3.20
CA PRO A 159 18.72 15.67 4.03
C PRO A 159 19.50 14.62 4.85
N ASP A 160 18.93 13.41 5.06
CA ASP A 160 19.61 12.33 5.75
C ASP A 160 20.68 11.61 4.89
N LEU A 161 20.67 11.86 3.57
CA LEU A 161 21.60 11.26 2.61
C LEU A 161 22.49 12.32 1.94
N LYS A 162 23.22 13.08 2.74
CA LYS A 162 24.07 14.20 2.27
C LYS A 162 25.12 13.78 1.24
N ASP A 163 25.60 12.54 1.31
CA ASP A 163 26.60 11.98 0.39
C ASP A 163 25.99 11.34 -0.87
N ALA A 164 24.67 11.45 -1.04
CA ALA A 164 23.96 10.89 -2.19
C ALA A 164 24.07 11.78 -3.45
N LYS A 165 24.69 12.96 -3.34
CA LYS A 165 24.88 13.89 -4.46
C LYS A 165 25.63 13.20 -5.61
N GLY A 166 24.94 13.09 -6.76
CA GLY A 166 25.47 12.42 -7.95
C GLY A 166 25.19 10.91 -8.06
N LYS A 167 24.59 10.27 -7.03
CA LYS A 167 24.18 8.87 -7.14
C LYS A 167 22.90 8.68 -7.95
N MET A 168 22.04 9.70 -7.96
CA MET A 168 20.80 9.73 -8.75
C MET A 168 20.50 11.15 -9.21
N ASP A 169 20.11 11.30 -10.45
CA ASP A 169 19.63 12.59 -10.98
C ASP A 169 18.10 12.67 -10.74
N VAL A 170 17.62 13.84 -10.31
CA VAL A 170 16.21 14.11 -10.07
C VAL A 170 15.33 13.84 -11.30
N LYS A 171 15.87 14.06 -12.51
CA LYS A 171 15.17 13.76 -13.79
C LYS A 171 14.87 12.29 -14.01
N ASP A 172 15.59 11.39 -13.31
CA ASP A 172 15.40 9.93 -13.41
C ASP A 172 14.33 9.42 -12.42
N THR A 173 13.76 10.33 -11.62
CA THR A 173 12.72 10.02 -10.65
C THR A 173 11.35 10.54 -11.10
N VAL A 174 10.30 9.88 -10.60
CA VAL A 174 8.92 10.30 -10.77
C VAL A 174 8.45 10.89 -9.44
N PRO A 175 8.04 12.16 -9.39
CA PRO A 175 7.47 12.74 -8.17
C PRO A 175 6.12 12.10 -7.84
N PRO A 176 5.66 12.18 -6.59
CA PRO A 176 4.34 11.68 -6.20
C PRO A 176 3.24 12.33 -7.05
N ALA A 177 2.21 11.56 -7.37
CA ALA A 177 1.04 12.09 -8.05
C ALA A 177 0.19 12.97 -7.13
N PHE A 178 0.26 12.72 -5.81
CA PHE A 178 -0.39 13.52 -4.77
C PHE A 178 0.34 13.35 -3.44
N GLU A 179 0.60 14.45 -2.76
CA GLU A 179 1.17 14.48 -1.42
C GLU A 179 0.06 14.45 -0.37
N LEU A 180 0.22 13.60 0.62
CA LEU A 180 -0.61 13.53 1.81
C LEU A 180 0.13 14.18 3.00
N PRO A 181 -0.57 14.61 4.05
CA PRO A 181 0.10 15.14 5.24
C PRO A 181 1.14 14.16 5.79
N ALA A 182 2.27 14.72 6.24
CA ALA A 182 3.35 13.95 6.85
C ALA A 182 2.83 13.06 7.98
N HIS A 183 3.33 11.82 8.04
CA HIS A 183 2.99 10.85 9.10
C HIS A 183 1.51 10.47 9.18
N SER A 184 0.73 10.70 8.13
CA SER A 184 -0.68 10.26 8.07
C SER A 184 -0.81 8.73 7.97
N SER A 185 0.24 8.06 7.51
CA SER A 185 0.35 6.60 7.35
C SER A 185 -0.73 6.01 6.44
N PRO A 186 -0.71 6.34 5.13
CA PRO A 186 -1.63 5.73 4.17
C PRO A 186 -1.21 4.29 3.89
N ILE A 187 -2.05 3.31 4.24
CA ILE A 187 -1.68 1.89 4.10
C ILE A 187 -2.57 1.12 3.14
N GLY A 188 -3.88 1.13 3.30
CA GLY A 188 -4.79 0.45 2.38
C GLY A 188 -5.16 1.35 1.21
N LEU A 189 -5.19 0.79 -0.01
CA LEU A 189 -5.70 1.46 -1.20
C LEU A 189 -6.56 0.48 -2.00
N THR A 190 -7.74 0.92 -2.41
CA THR A 190 -8.59 0.17 -3.34
C THR A 190 -9.38 1.09 -4.25
N PHE A 191 -9.63 0.64 -5.47
CA PHE A 191 -10.64 1.24 -6.32
C PHE A 191 -11.98 0.56 -6.08
N TYR A 192 -13.04 1.36 -5.91
CA TYR A 192 -14.38 0.82 -5.71
C TYR A 192 -14.92 0.19 -6.99
N LYS A 193 -15.03 -1.13 -6.97
CA LYS A 193 -15.49 -1.95 -8.10
C LYS A 193 -16.98 -2.36 -7.98
N GLY A 194 -17.64 -1.92 -6.89
CA GLY A 194 -19.05 -2.22 -6.61
C GLY A 194 -20.03 -1.37 -7.40
N LYS A 195 -21.30 -1.74 -7.27
CA LYS A 195 -22.44 -1.02 -7.87
C LYS A 195 -23.45 -0.50 -6.84
N ASN A 196 -23.20 -0.75 -5.55
CA ASN A 196 -24.11 -0.38 -4.46
C ASN A 196 -24.10 1.11 -4.14
N PHE A 197 -22.92 1.74 -4.19
CA PHE A 197 -22.81 3.17 -3.92
C PHE A 197 -23.33 4.00 -5.11
N PRO A 198 -23.73 5.25 -4.86
CA PRO A 198 -24.12 6.18 -5.92
C PRO A 198 -23.09 6.26 -7.06
N ALA A 199 -23.53 6.62 -8.24
CA ALA A 199 -22.70 6.65 -9.45
C ALA A 199 -21.40 7.49 -9.29
N ALA A 200 -21.43 8.53 -8.46
CA ALA A 200 -20.27 9.37 -8.14
C ALA A 200 -19.11 8.62 -7.48
N TYR A 201 -19.34 7.43 -6.92
CA TYR A 201 -18.32 6.60 -6.29
C TYR A 201 -17.78 5.48 -7.19
N ARG A 202 -18.33 5.32 -8.41
CA ARG A 202 -17.83 4.30 -9.34
C ARG A 202 -16.37 4.58 -9.69
N ASN A 203 -15.53 3.54 -9.57
CA ASN A 203 -14.09 3.63 -9.80
C ASN A 203 -13.38 4.68 -8.92
N ALA A 204 -14.02 5.12 -7.81
CA ALA A 204 -13.38 6.01 -6.86
C ALA A 204 -12.22 5.29 -6.15
N MET A 205 -11.12 5.99 -5.96
CA MET A 205 -10.00 5.52 -5.15
C MET A 205 -10.28 5.82 -3.68
N PHE A 206 -10.26 4.79 -2.83
CA PHE A 206 -10.31 4.91 -1.39
C PHE A 206 -8.95 4.56 -0.78
N VAL A 207 -8.53 5.32 0.22
CA VAL A 207 -7.28 5.12 0.94
C VAL A 207 -7.56 5.09 2.44
N ALA A 208 -7.09 4.04 3.11
CA ALA A 208 -7.10 3.96 4.56
C ALA A 208 -5.90 4.73 5.12
N ILE A 209 -6.20 5.76 5.87
CA ILE A 209 -5.22 6.56 6.59
C ILE A 209 -5.17 6.02 8.02
N HIS A 210 -4.16 5.19 8.28
CA HIS A 210 -3.99 4.45 9.53
C HIS A 210 -3.80 5.38 10.75
N GLY A 211 -3.27 6.55 10.49
CA GLY A 211 -3.10 7.62 11.47
C GLY A 211 -1.71 7.68 12.09
N SER A 212 -1.38 8.87 12.52
CA SER A 212 -0.05 9.23 13.03
C SER A 212 0.35 8.45 14.28
N SER A 213 1.67 8.26 14.45
CA SER A 213 2.26 7.80 15.69
C SER A 213 2.51 8.98 16.63
N PRO A 214 2.31 8.82 17.95
CA PRO A 214 2.66 9.86 18.92
C PRO A 214 4.13 10.26 18.92
N THR A 215 5.01 9.38 18.45
CA THR A 215 6.45 9.64 18.34
C THR A 215 6.83 10.42 17.10
N ALA A 216 5.99 10.39 16.06
CA ALA A 216 6.23 11.08 14.82
C ALA A 216 5.57 12.47 14.77
N ARG A 217 4.40 12.61 15.42
CA ARG A 217 3.60 13.83 15.39
C ARG A 217 2.82 14.01 16.71
N LYS A 218 2.84 15.23 17.27
CA LYS A 218 2.11 15.55 18.51
C LYS A 218 0.60 15.60 18.28
N GLU A 219 0.19 16.30 17.22
CA GLU A 219 -1.20 16.32 16.80
C GLU A 219 -1.53 15.02 16.07
N LYS A 220 -2.59 14.34 16.52
CA LYS A 220 -3.09 13.13 15.87
C LYS A 220 -3.83 13.48 14.59
N ILE A 221 -3.39 12.95 13.48
CA ILE A 221 -4.03 13.13 12.17
C ILE A 221 -4.31 11.78 11.52
N GLY A 222 -5.21 11.75 10.54
CA GLY A 222 -5.62 10.53 9.86
C GLY A 222 -6.70 9.79 10.64
N TYR A 223 -6.55 8.48 10.83
CA TYR A 223 -7.53 7.61 11.48
C TYR A 223 -8.89 7.65 10.76
N ASN A 224 -8.86 7.61 9.45
CA ASN A 224 -10.05 7.69 8.61
C ASN A 224 -9.83 6.98 7.28
N VAL A 225 -10.88 6.84 6.49
CA VAL A 225 -10.80 6.47 5.09
C VAL A 225 -11.12 7.70 4.27
N ILE A 226 -10.23 8.05 3.36
CA ILE A 226 -10.42 9.15 2.42
C ILE A 226 -10.81 8.63 1.04
N ARG A 227 -11.55 9.44 0.30
CA ARG A 227 -11.73 9.31 -1.15
C ARG A 227 -10.80 10.30 -1.83
N VAL A 228 -10.03 9.82 -2.80
CA VAL A 228 -9.22 10.67 -3.66
C VAL A 228 -10.05 11.12 -4.86
N ILE A 229 -10.14 12.42 -5.05
CA ILE A 229 -10.88 13.02 -6.15
C ILE A 229 -9.98 13.07 -7.37
N ILE A 230 -10.31 12.31 -8.40
CA ILE A 230 -9.58 12.28 -9.67
C ILE A 230 -10.27 13.21 -10.68
N LYS A 231 -9.52 14.18 -11.22
CA LYS A 231 -9.96 15.06 -12.32
C LYS A 231 -8.97 14.95 -13.47
N ASN A 232 -9.45 14.68 -14.67
CA ASN A 232 -8.59 14.54 -15.86
C ASN A 232 -7.42 13.53 -15.65
N GLY A 233 -7.69 12.41 -14.95
CA GLY A 233 -6.71 11.36 -14.69
C GLY A 233 -5.63 11.72 -13.66
N LYS A 234 -5.79 12.83 -12.92
CA LYS A 234 -4.87 13.27 -11.86
C LYS A 234 -5.62 13.49 -10.56
N PRO A 235 -5.01 13.19 -9.40
CA PRO A 235 -5.56 13.57 -8.10
C PRO A 235 -5.67 15.11 -8.00
N ALA A 236 -6.82 15.58 -7.52
CA ALA A 236 -7.14 17.01 -7.39
C ALA A 236 -7.52 17.40 -5.96
N GLY A 237 -7.53 16.44 -5.04
CA GLY A 237 -7.85 16.63 -3.63
C GLY A 237 -8.37 15.35 -3.00
N THR A 238 -8.70 15.45 -1.73
CA THR A 238 -9.25 14.34 -0.94
C THR A 238 -10.46 14.81 -0.15
N GLU A 239 -11.35 13.88 0.17
CA GLU A 239 -12.44 14.09 1.12
C GLU A 239 -12.49 12.94 2.11
N VAL A 240 -12.86 13.20 3.36
CA VAL A 240 -13.09 12.14 4.34
C VAL A 240 -14.36 11.39 3.97
N PHE A 241 -14.23 10.08 3.78
CA PHE A 241 -15.34 9.20 3.44
C PHE A 241 -15.91 8.46 4.66
N VAL A 242 -15.03 7.90 5.50
CA VAL A 242 -15.42 7.26 6.77
C VAL A 242 -14.49 7.75 7.86
N SER A 243 -15.04 8.14 8.99
CA SER A 243 -14.32 8.56 10.20
C SER A 243 -14.92 7.91 11.45
N GLY A 244 -14.31 8.19 12.61
CA GLY A 244 -14.79 7.68 13.90
C GLY A 244 -13.72 6.90 14.67
N TRP A 245 -12.57 6.63 14.07
CA TRP A 245 -11.43 5.99 14.76
C TRP A 245 -10.58 6.96 15.61
N LEU A 246 -10.81 8.28 15.46
CA LEU A 246 -10.27 9.31 16.34
C LEU A 246 -11.43 10.17 16.83
N LYS A 247 -11.63 10.24 18.15
CA LYS A 247 -12.68 11.04 18.78
C LYS A 247 -12.13 11.68 20.05
N ASP A 248 -12.26 13.00 20.16
CA ASP A 248 -11.84 13.79 21.33
C ASP A 248 -10.38 13.48 21.76
N GLY A 249 -9.49 13.32 20.78
CA GLY A 249 -8.09 12.97 21.00
C GLY A 249 -7.83 11.50 21.36
N ALA A 250 -8.87 10.67 21.55
CA ALA A 250 -8.74 9.24 21.83
C ALA A 250 -8.73 8.44 20.52
N VAL A 251 -7.73 7.55 20.36
CA VAL A 251 -7.66 6.60 19.24
C VAL A 251 -8.52 5.39 19.56
N LEU A 252 -9.63 5.23 18.85
CA LEU A 252 -10.59 4.15 19.03
C LEU A 252 -10.31 2.94 18.13
N GLY A 253 -9.47 3.08 17.13
CA GLY A 253 -9.07 2.05 16.19
C GLY A 253 -8.16 2.61 15.10
N ARG A 254 -7.78 1.76 14.13
CA ARG A 254 -6.92 2.15 13.01
C ARG A 254 -7.37 1.44 11.72
N PRO A 255 -7.95 2.17 10.75
CA PRO A 255 -8.32 1.56 9.47
C PRO A 255 -7.07 1.13 8.70
N ALA A 256 -7.10 -0.08 8.15
CA ALA A 256 -5.93 -0.69 7.51
C ALA A 256 -6.22 -1.16 6.08
N GLY A 257 -6.78 -2.33 5.89
CA GLY A 257 -7.09 -2.89 4.58
C GLY A 257 -8.46 -2.45 4.06
N LEU A 258 -8.57 -2.31 2.75
CA LEU A 258 -9.80 -1.95 2.06
C LEU A 258 -10.10 -2.95 0.94
N ILE A 259 -11.36 -3.37 0.81
CA ILE A 259 -11.79 -4.21 -0.30
C ILE A 259 -13.27 -3.97 -0.62
N THR A 260 -13.62 -4.00 -1.92
CA THR A 260 -15.02 -4.09 -2.34
C THR A 260 -15.49 -5.54 -2.26
N GLY A 261 -16.51 -5.82 -1.47
CA GLY A 261 -17.13 -7.15 -1.38
C GLY A 261 -17.99 -7.49 -2.59
N ALA A 262 -18.32 -8.77 -2.74
CA ALA A 262 -19.21 -9.26 -3.80
C ALA A 262 -20.63 -8.66 -3.71
N ASP A 263 -21.05 -8.24 -2.53
CA ASP A 263 -22.30 -7.53 -2.27
C ASP A 263 -22.25 -6.04 -2.62
N GLY A 264 -21.11 -5.56 -3.11
CA GLY A 264 -20.89 -4.17 -3.48
C GLY A 264 -20.64 -3.23 -2.30
N ALA A 265 -20.55 -3.72 -1.06
CA ALA A 265 -20.15 -2.92 0.09
C ALA A 265 -18.64 -2.71 0.12
N LEU A 266 -18.18 -1.64 0.77
CA LEU A 266 -16.77 -1.47 1.11
C LEU A 266 -16.51 -2.09 2.48
N TYR A 267 -15.54 -2.99 2.55
CA TYR A 267 -15.07 -3.57 3.81
C TYR A 267 -13.75 -2.93 4.22
N ILE A 268 -13.63 -2.61 5.51
CA ILE A 268 -12.50 -1.91 6.10
C ILE A 268 -12.01 -2.74 7.28
N SER A 269 -10.77 -3.22 7.25
CA SER A 269 -10.18 -3.85 8.43
C SER A 269 -9.61 -2.82 9.39
N ASP A 270 -9.64 -3.14 10.68
CA ASP A 270 -9.03 -2.39 11.78
C ASP A 270 -8.06 -3.35 12.49
N ASP A 271 -6.76 -3.14 12.32
CA ASP A 271 -5.73 -4.02 12.86
C ASP A 271 -5.41 -3.73 14.33
N SER A 272 -5.82 -2.56 14.84
CA SER A 272 -5.69 -2.21 16.24
C SER A 272 -6.75 -2.89 17.13
N LYS A 273 -7.96 -3.10 16.60
CA LYS A 273 -9.10 -3.67 17.34
C LYS A 273 -9.52 -5.05 16.87
N GLY A 274 -9.00 -5.51 15.74
CA GLY A 274 -9.38 -6.78 15.14
C GLY A 274 -10.80 -6.79 14.58
N PHE A 275 -11.32 -5.65 14.15
CA PHE A 275 -12.64 -5.53 13.55
C PHE A 275 -12.56 -5.48 12.03
N VAL A 276 -13.68 -5.86 11.40
CA VAL A 276 -13.94 -5.58 9.99
C VAL A 276 -15.27 -4.84 9.91
N TYR A 277 -15.20 -3.59 9.44
CA TYR A 277 -16.38 -2.76 9.23
C TYR A 277 -16.92 -2.97 7.82
N LYS A 278 -18.23 -2.96 7.69
CA LYS A 278 -18.94 -2.99 6.42
C LYS A 278 -19.62 -1.64 6.22
N VAL A 279 -19.28 -0.96 5.12
CA VAL A 279 -19.94 0.28 4.69
C VAL A 279 -20.82 -0.05 3.49
N SER A 280 -22.12 0.17 3.61
CA SER A 280 -23.11 -0.07 2.57
C SER A 280 -23.97 1.18 2.38
N TYR A 281 -24.51 1.34 1.17
CA TYR A 281 -25.48 2.38 0.86
C TYR A 281 -26.91 1.81 0.99
N SER A 282 -27.75 2.49 1.76
CA SER A 282 -29.20 2.26 1.78
C SER A 282 -29.89 3.46 1.11
N ARG A 283 -30.83 3.19 0.24
CA ARG A 283 -31.70 4.21 -0.34
C ARG A 283 -32.74 4.66 0.66
#